data_16703a7d44b37184d767807c6be383b5
#
_entry.id   16703a7d44b37184d767807c6be383b5
#
_cell.length_a   1.000
_cell.length_b   1.000
_cell.length_c   1.000
_cell.angle_alpha   90.00
_cell.angle_beta   90.00
_cell.angle_gamma   90.00
#
_symmetry.space_group_name_H-M   'P 1'
#
loop_
_entity.id
_entity.type
_entity.pdbx_description
1 polymer ?
#
loop_
_entity_poly.entity_id
_entity_poly.type
_entity_poly.pdbx_seq_one_letter_code
_entity_poly.pdbx_strand_id
1 'polypeptide(L)'
;MDRERLKGNLDLLLSVLSSGPAHGYAIISALRDRSGGTFDLPEGTIYPALHRLEDSGLLVSTWDRAQGRRRRVYGLTDQGAAALHAVLIHRAGGRLRRRQR
;
A
#
# COMPACT_ATOMS: atom_id res chain seq x y z
N MET A 1 -15.31 -4.58 11.06
CA MET A 1 -15.52 -4.33 9.64
C MET A 1 -14.38 -3.57 9.03
N ASP A 2 -14.03 -2.44 9.61
CA ASP A 2 -12.95 -1.63 9.07
C ASP A 2 -11.60 -2.32 9.12
N ARG A 3 -11.38 -3.19 10.12
CA ARG A 3 -10.13 -3.95 10.22
C ARG A 3 -9.93 -4.90 9.06
N GLU A 4 -10.99 -5.57 8.62
CA GLU A 4 -10.87 -6.52 7.51
C GLU A 4 -10.65 -5.79 6.20
N ARG A 5 -11.30 -4.65 6.01
CA ARG A 5 -11.07 -3.81 4.84
C ARG A 5 -9.64 -3.31 4.81
N LEU A 6 -9.14 -2.84 5.95
CA LEU A 6 -7.77 -2.37 6.03
C LEU A 6 -6.77 -3.48 5.76
N LYS A 7 -7.07 -4.69 6.24
CA LYS A 7 -6.19 -5.84 6.04
C LYS A 7 -6.07 -6.22 4.57
N GLY A 8 -7.19 -6.22 3.84
CA GLY A 8 -7.16 -6.46 2.40
C GLY A 8 -6.53 -5.32 1.63
N ASN A 9 -6.71 -4.08 2.12
CA ASN A 9 -6.16 -2.89 1.49
C ASN A 9 -4.67 -2.73 1.73
N LEU A 10 -4.13 -3.30 2.81
CA LEU A 10 -2.71 -3.22 3.10
C LEU A 10 -1.89 -3.81 1.97
N ASP A 11 -2.25 -5.00 1.52
CA ASP A 11 -1.54 -5.66 0.43
C ASP A 11 -1.59 -4.82 -0.83
N LEU A 12 -2.76 -4.30 -1.14
CA LEU A 12 -2.96 -3.49 -2.32
C LEU A 12 -2.21 -2.17 -2.22
N LEU A 13 -2.21 -1.55 -1.04
CA LEU A 13 -1.48 -0.32 -0.77
C LEU A 13 0.01 -0.50 -0.98
N LEU A 14 0.57 -1.55 -0.41
CA LEU A 14 1.98 -1.87 -0.57
C LEU A 14 2.30 -2.15 -2.04
N SER A 15 1.41 -2.84 -2.72
CA SER A 15 1.57 -3.14 -4.14
C SER A 15 1.60 -1.88 -5.00
N VAL A 16 0.73 -0.92 -4.70
CA VAL A 16 0.72 0.37 -5.41
C VAL A 16 2.06 1.06 -5.26
N LEU A 17 2.60 1.07 -4.04
CA LEU A 17 3.85 1.77 -3.76
C LEU A 17 5.08 1.02 -4.24
N SER A 18 4.94 -0.24 -4.66
CA SER A 18 6.05 -1.00 -5.23
C SER A 18 6.49 -0.42 -6.58
N SER A 19 5.64 0.32 -7.25
CA SER A 19 5.98 0.98 -8.52
C SER A 19 6.80 2.25 -8.33
N GLY A 20 6.91 2.73 -7.09
CA GLY A 20 7.64 3.93 -6.76
C GLY A 20 6.89 4.79 -5.76
N PRO A 21 7.54 5.81 -5.21
CA PRO A 21 6.89 6.72 -4.27
C PRO A 21 5.72 7.45 -4.91
N ALA A 22 4.70 7.75 -4.11
CA ALA A 22 3.52 8.45 -4.59
C ALA A 22 2.91 9.31 -3.50
N HIS A 23 2.30 10.41 -3.90
CA HIS A 23 1.54 11.23 -2.96
C HIS A 23 0.14 10.66 -2.77
N GLY A 24 -0.55 11.13 -1.72
CA GLY A 24 -1.82 10.54 -1.29
C GLY A 24 -2.87 10.41 -2.37
N TYR A 25 -3.04 11.44 -3.20
CA TYR A 25 -4.03 11.39 -4.28
C TYR A 25 -3.71 10.32 -5.31
N ALA A 26 -2.44 10.19 -5.65
CA ALA A 26 -2.02 9.16 -6.60
C ALA A 26 -2.26 7.77 -6.03
N ILE A 27 -2.05 7.60 -4.72
CA ILE A 27 -2.31 6.34 -4.06
C ILE A 27 -3.79 6.00 -4.11
N ILE A 28 -4.65 6.97 -3.78
CA ILE A 28 -6.09 6.78 -3.81
C ILE A 28 -6.58 6.40 -5.20
N SER A 29 -6.10 7.12 -6.22
CA SER A 29 -6.48 6.83 -7.61
C SER A 29 -6.02 5.45 -8.05
N ALA A 30 -4.78 5.08 -7.69
CA ALA A 30 -4.24 3.78 -8.06
C ALA A 30 -4.99 2.64 -7.37
N LEU A 31 -5.36 2.82 -6.12
CA LEU A 31 -6.17 1.82 -5.42
C LEU A 31 -7.51 1.60 -6.11
N ARG A 32 -8.17 2.69 -6.47
CA ARG A 32 -9.44 2.61 -7.16
C ARG A 32 -9.30 1.92 -8.51
N ASP A 33 -8.30 2.31 -9.27
CA ASP A 33 -8.10 1.77 -10.61
C ASP A 33 -7.73 0.29 -10.58
N ARG A 34 -6.81 -0.09 -9.70
CA ARG A 34 -6.34 -1.48 -9.62
C ARG A 34 -7.39 -2.43 -9.07
N SER A 35 -8.32 -1.91 -8.28
CA SER A 35 -9.39 -2.73 -7.72
C SER A 35 -10.65 -2.72 -8.58
N GLY A 36 -10.62 -2.06 -9.73
CA GLY A 36 -11.80 -1.92 -10.57
C GLY A 36 -12.91 -1.12 -9.91
N GLY A 37 -12.55 -0.19 -9.04
CA GLY A 37 -13.50 0.64 -8.32
C GLY A 37 -13.97 0.06 -6.99
N THR A 38 -13.59 -1.18 -6.67
CA THR A 38 -14.01 -1.82 -5.42
C THR A 38 -13.47 -1.10 -4.19
N PHE A 39 -12.21 -0.64 -4.26
CA PHE A 39 -11.59 0.10 -3.17
C PHE A 39 -11.51 1.58 -3.52
N ASP A 40 -12.65 2.23 -3.39
CA ASP A 40 -12.76 3.68 -3.55
C ASP A 40 -12.86 4.28 -2.15
N LEU A 41 -11.72 4.38 -1.48
CA LEU A 41 -11.66 4.81 -0.10
C LEU A 41 -11.46 6.32 -0.01
N PRO A 42 -12.15 6.96 0.92
CA PRO A 42 -11.99 8.40 1.10
C PRO A 42 -10.66 8.74 1.79
N GLU A 43 -10.26 9.98 1.67
CA GLU A 43 -9.05 10.49 2.30
C GLU A 43 -9.03 10.23 3.80
N GLY A 44 -10.18 10.35 4.45
CA GLY A 44 -10.31 10.12 5.88
C GLY A 44 -9.97 8.71 6.31
N THR A 45 -9.97 7.76 5.39
CA THR A 45 -9.59 6.37 5.67
C THR A 45 -8.14 6.10 5.26
N ILE A 46 -7.74 6.65 4.12
CA ILE A 46 -6.41 6.38 3.55
C ILE A 46 -5.30 7.02 4.36
N TYR A 47 -5.42 8.29 4.71
CA TYR A 47 -4.34 8.98 5.41
C TYR A 47 -4.02 8.38 6.78
N PRO A 48 -5.01 8.03 7.61
CA PRO A 48 -4.69 7.34 8.85
C PRO A 48 -4.01 5.99 8.64
N ALA A 49 -4.38 5.26 7.57
CA ALA A 49 -3.74 3.99 7.25
C ALA A 49 -2.27 4.20 6.85
N LEU A 50 -2.00 5.21 6.04
CA LEU A 50 -0.63 5.56 5.65
C LEU A 50 0.21 5.93 6.87
N HIS A 51 -0.35 6.69 7.80
CA HIS A 51 0.35 7.06 9.03
C HIS A 51 0.68 5.85 9.88
N ARG A 52 -0.24 4.91 10.01
CA ARG A 52 0.00 3.70 10.77
C ARG A 52 1.09 2.84 10.14
N LEU A 53 1.11 2.75 8.82
CA LEU A 53 2.15 2.01 8.12
C LEU A 53 3.50 2.68 8.29
N GLU A 54 3.52 4.00 8.29
CA GLU A 54 4.74 4.76 8.52
C GLU A 54 5.24 4.53 9.95
N ASP A 55 4.36 4.59 10.92
CA ASP A 55 4.70 4.33 12.33
C ASP A 55 5.22 2.92 12.53
N SER A 56 4.72 1.97 11.76
CA SER A 56 5.17 0.58 11.81
C SER A 56 6.49 0.34 11.08
N GLY A 57 7.02 1.34 10.40
CA GLY A 57 8.26 1.22 9.68
C GLY A 57 8.14 0.63 8.28
N LEU A 58 6.94 0.43 7.79
CA LEU A 58 6.71 -0.13 6.45
C LEU A 58 6.75 0.93 5.36
N LEU A 59 6.42 2.17 5.72
CA LEU A 59 6.47 3.30 4.81
C LEU A 59 7.36 4.39 5.36
N VAL A 60 7.88 5.20 4.46
CA VAL A 60 8.59 6.43 4.79
C VAL A 60 7.95 7.55 3.97
N SER A 61 7.86 8.73 4.55
CA SER A 61 7.32 9.87 3.84
C SER A 61 8.33 11.01 3.82
N THR A 62 8.29 11.77 2.75
CA THR A 62 9.11 12.96 2.59
C THR A 62 8.23 14.07 2.02
N TRP A 63 8.67 15.31 2.22
CA TRP A 63 7.99 16.43 1.62
C TRP A 63 8.58 16.69 0.25
N ASP A 64 7.72 16.87 -0.72
CA ASP A 64 8.10 17.20 -2.07
C ASP A 64 7.41 18.51 -2.47
N ARG A 65 8.12 19.32 -3.25
CA ARG A 65 7.55 20.54 -3.81
C ARG A 65 7.36 20.35 -5.30
N ALA A 66 6.13 20.14 -5.68
CA ALA A 66 5.77 20.08 -7.08
C ALA A 66 4.81 21.21 -7.37
N GLN A 67 5.10 22.01 -8.39
CA GLN A 67 4.21 23.10 -8.82
C GLN A 67 3.89 24.08 -7.70
N GLY A 68 4.90 24.41 -6.89
CA GLY A 68 4.74 25.38 -5.82
C GLY A 68 3.99 24.90 -4.60
N ARG A 69 3.58 23.64 -4.56
CA ARG A 69 2.88 23.07 -3.42
C ARG A 69 3.72 22.02 -2.72
N ARG A 70 3.65 22.02 -1.39
CA ARG A 70 4.26 20.96 -0.61
C ARG A 70 3.31 19.77 -0.59
N ARG A 71 3.85 18.61 -0.95
CA ARG A 71 3.10 17.36 -0.90
C ARG A 71 3.88 16.33 -0.12
N ARG A 72 3.15 15.50 0.61
CA ARG A 72 3.76 14.38 1.29
C ARG A 72 3.77 13.19 0.36
N VAL A 73 4.96 12.66 0.13
CA VAL A 73 5.17 11.54 -0.78
C VAL A 73 5.54 10.33 0.07
N TYR A 74 4.83 9.24 -0.12
CA TYR A 74 5.04 8.00 0.62
C TYR A 74 5.74 6.98 -0.26
N GLY A 75 6.66 6.24 0.34
CA GLY A 75 7.35 5.17 -0.36
C GLY A 75 7.55 3.98 0.56
N LEU A 76 7.84 2.82 -0.02
CA LEU A 76 8.17 1.62 0.75
C LEU A 76 9.56 1.74 1.36
N THR A 77 9.67 1.35 2.62
CA THR A 77 10.96 1.08 3.22
C THR A 77 11.41 -0.31 2.80
N ASP A 78 12.66 -0.67 3.12
CA ASP A 78 13.12 -2.05 2.90
C ASP A 78 12.23 -3.04 3.63
N GLN A 79 11.81 -2.67 4.84
CA GLN A 79 10.91 -3.49 5.62
C GLN A 79 9.54 -3.62 4.95
N GLY A 80 9.04 -2.53 4.35
CA GLY A 80 7.77 -2.55 3.62
C GLY A 80 7.84 -3.41 2.37
N ALA A 81 8.94 -3.31 1.64
CA ALA A 81 9.16 -4.14 0.45
C ALA A 81 9.25 -5.62 0.83
N ALA A 82 9.92 -5.92 1.94
CA ALA A 82 10.02 -7.29 2.43
C ALA A 82 8.66 -7.84 2.86
N ALA A 83 7.84 -7.01 3.49
CA ALA A 83 6.50 -7.41 3.91
C ALA A 83 5.62 -7.74 2.70
N LEU A 84 5.69 -6.92 1.65
CA LEU A 84 4.96 -7.19 0.42
C LEU A 84 5.42 -8.49 -0.24
N HIS A 85 6.74 -8.67 -0.31
CA HIS A 85 7.33 -9.87 -0.87
C HIS A 85 6.85 -11.12 -0.12
N ALA A 86 6.83 -11.07 1.20
CA ALA A 86 6.37 -12.17 2.02
C ALA A 86 4.91 -12.55 1.73
N VAL A 87 4.06 -11.55 1.54
CA VAL A 87 2.66 -11.78 1.21
C VAL A 87 2.54 -12.49 -0.14
N LEU A 88 3.26 -12.02 -1.15
CA LEU A 88 3.21 -12.59 -2.49
C LEU A 88 3.73 -14.03 -2.49
N ILE A 89 4.82 -14.27 -1.79
CA ILE A 89 5.40 -15.61 -1.67
C ILE A 89 4.45 -16.55 -0.92
N HIS A 90 3.84 -16.07 0.14
CA HIS A 90 2.91 -16.88 0.92
C HIS A 90 1.75 -17.37 0.06
N ARG A 91 1.18 -16.51 -0.75
CA ARG A 91 0.10 -16.89 -1.66
C ARG A 91 0.55 -17.91 -2.69
N ALA A 92 1.70 -17.66 -3.31
CA ALA A 92 2.26 -18.59 -4.30
C ALA A 92 2.68 -19.89 -3.65
N GLY A 93 3.31 -19.81 -2.47
CA GLY A 93 3.75 -20.99 -1.71
C GLY A 93 2.62 -21.89 -1.32
N GLY A 94 1.47 -21.32 -0.98
CA GLY A 94 0.30 -22.11 -0.67
C GLY A 94 -0.16 -22.97 -1.83
N ARG A 95 -0.14 -22.41 -3.02
CA ARG A 95 -0.49 -23.16 -4.23
C ARG A 95 0.53 -24.25 -4.55
N LEU A 96 1.80 -23.92 -4.42
CA LEU A 96 2.87 -24.86 -4.70
C LEU A 96 2.83 -26.05 -3.75
N ARG A 97 2.54 -25.82 -2.48
CA ARG A 97 2.43 -26.88 -1.51
C ARG A 97 1.36 -27.90 -1.89
N ARG A 98 0.24 -27.41 -2.40
CA ARG A 98 -0.83 -28.30 -2.83
C ARG A 98 -0.40 -29.17 -4.00
N ARG A 99 0.37 -28.62 -4.91
CA ARG A 99 0.84 -29.37 -6.09
C ARG A 99 1.86 -30.43 -5.74
N GLN A 100 2.66 -30.17 -4.73
CA GLN A 100 3.72 -31.09 -4.37
C GLN A 100 3.22 -32.33 -3.66
N ARG A 101 1.98 -32.35 -3.29
CA ARG A 101 1.37 -33.54 -2.73
C ARG A 101 0.55 -34.26 -3.78
#